data_dd78937726322d173d988b0f43702fc1
#
_entry.id   dd78937726322d173d988b0f43702fc1
#
_cell.length_a   1.000
_cell.length_b   1.000
_cell.length_c   1.000
_cell.angle_alpha   90.00
_cell.angle_beta   90.00
_cell.angle_gamma   90.00
#
_symmetry.space_group_name_H-M   'P 1'
#
loop_
_entity.id
_entity.type
_entity.pdbx_description
1 polymer ?
#
loop_
_entity_poly.entity_id
_entity_poly.type
_entity_poly.pdbx_seq_one_letter_code
_entity_poly.pdbx_strand_id
1 'polypeptide(L)'
;MKTLTIAVDGPPHAGSHGATTEPSAWVRKWSHLVPAGGAVLDVAAGHGRHARWFAESGHPVRALERDPAGLASLGALPGVAAQAADLEGAPWPLADDARFAAVVVTHYLHRPLLPRLVAAVAPGGVLLYETFAQGNQTVGKPSNLAFLLAPGELLDAVRGQLRVVAFEDGFLAAPRDAFVQRICAVRERAAPEAGAGFPRYGLAG
;
A
#
# COMPACT_ATOMS: atom_id res chain seq x y z
N MET A 1 2.64 -10.60 -44.89
CA MET A 1 3.24 -10.37 -43.56
C MET A 1 2.25 -9.58 -42.73
N LYS A 2 1.62 -10.21 -41.71
CA LYS A 2 0.72 -9.52 -40.79
C LYS A 2 1.58 -9.05 -39.62
N THR A 3 1.69 -7.74 -39.46
CA THR A 3 2.37 -7.11 -38.31
C THR A 3 1.54 -7.34 -37.06
N LEU A 4 2.07 -8.13 -36.13
CA LEU A 4 1.46 -8.38 -34.84
C LEU A 4 1.76 -7.16 -33.95
N THR A 5 0.78 -6.27 -33.80
CA THR A 5 0.87 -5.17 -32.83
C THR A 5 0.66 -5.74 -31.44
N ILE A 6 1.73 -5.85 -30.66
CA ILE A 6 1.66 -6.21 -29.24
C ILE A 6 1.16 -4.95 -28.51
N ALA A 7 -0.08 -4.98 -28.02
CA ALA A 7 -0.57 -3.96 -27.09
C ALA A 7 0.24 -4.08 -25.79
N VAL A 8 1.05 -3.09 -25.49
CA VAL A 8 1.75 -2.97 -24.21
C VAL A 8 0.70 -2.54 -23.17
N ASP A 9 0.22 -3.47 -22.36
CA ASP A 9 -0.60 -3.14 -21.21
C ASP A 9 0.22 -2.23 -20.29
N GLY A 10 -0.18 -0.97 -20.15
CA GLY A 10 0.38 -0.06 -19.16
C GLY A 10 0.09 -0.55 -17.74
N PRO A 11 0.70 0.08 -16.70
CA PRO A 11 0.43 -0.29 -15.31
C PRO A 11 -1.07 -0.27 -15.05
N PRO A 12 -1.60 -1.18 -14.22
CA PRO A 12 -3.00 -1.21 -13.90
C PRO A 12 -3.39 0.09 -13.23
N HIS A 13 -4.09 0.94 -13.99
CA HIS A 13 -4.76 2.09 -13.38
C HIS A 13 -5.79 1.54 -12.39
N ALA A 14 -5.91 2.14 -11.23
CA ALA A 14 -6.93 1.85 -10.22
C ALA A 14 -8.37 2.17 -10.69
N GLY A 15 -8.63 2.15 -11.98
CA GLY A 15 -9.88 2.58 -12.58
C GLY A 15 -10.41 1.64 -13.64
N SER A 16 -11.13 0.59 -13.25
CA SER A 16 -12.31 0.03 -13.96
C SER A 16 -12.90 -1.23 -13.29
N HIS A 17 -12.60 -1.46 -12.03
CA HIS A 17 -13.34 -2.47 -11.28
C HIS A 17 -14.33 -1.73 -10.40
N GLY A 18 -15.61 -2.13 -10.37
CA GLY A 18 -16.65 -1.45 -9.61
C GLY A 18 -16.09 -0.99 -8.26
N ALA A 19 -15.98 0.34 -8.08
CA ALA A 19 -15.25 0.94 -6.98
C ALA A 19 -15.89 0.48 -5.67
N THR A 20 -15.30 -0.52 -5.02
CA THR A 20 -15.71 -0.85 -3.67
C THR A 20 -15.32 0.33 -2.80
N THR A 21 -16.29 0.92 -2.12
CA THR A 21 -16.07 2.00 -1.13
C THR A 21 -15.39 1.46 0.12
N GLU A 22 -15.44 0.15 0.32
CA GLU A 22 -14.87 -0.53 1.46
C GLU A 22 -13.34 -0.68 1.36
N PRO A 23 -12.60 -0.39 2.43
CA PRO A 23 -11.19 -0.65 2.48
C PRO A 23 -10.90 -2.15 2.40
N SER A 24 -9.69 -2.50 1.98
CA SER A 24 -9.23 -3.88 1.95
C SER A 24 -9.37 -4.54 3.34
N ALA A 25 -9.77 -5.80 3.37
CA ALA A 25 -9.85 -6.58 4.60
C ALA A 25 -8.48 -6.65 5.30
N TRP A 26 -7.39 -6.69 4.54
CA TRP A 26 -6.03 -6.64 5.07
C TRP A 26 -5.73 -5.32 5.77
N VAL A 27 -6.03 -4.20 5.13
CA VAL A 27 -5.83 -2.86 5.72
C VAL A 27 -6.68 -2.70 6.97
N ARG A 28 -7.96 -3.09 6.94
CA ARG A 28 -8.86 -3.05 8.11
C ARG A 28 -8.32 -3.88 9.27
N LYS A 29 -7.89 -5.12 8.98
CA LYS A 29 -7.38 -6.05 10.00
C LYS A 29 -6.21 -5.44 10.77
N TRP A 30 -5.29 -4.77 10.09
CA TRP A 30 -4.05 -4.29 10.69
C TRP A 30 -4.03 -2.80 11.03
N SER A 31 -5.11 -2.05 10.73
CA SER A 31 -5.20 -0.61 11.03
C SER A 31 -5.08 -0.30 12.53
N HIS A 32 -5.41 -1.24 13.41
CA HIS A 32 -5.25 -1.08 14.85
C HIS A 32 -3.80 -0.90 15.31
N LEU A 33 -2.82 -1.22 14.47
CA LEU A 33 -1.40 -0.99 14.75
C LEU A 33 -0.94 0.43 14.42
N VAL A 34 -1.78 1.23 13.77
CA VAL A 34 -1.44 2.62 13.45
C VAL A 34 -1.54 3.47 14.73
N PRO A 35 -0.47 4.16 15.13
CA PRO A 35 -0.51 5.05 16.30
C PRO A 35 -1.65 6.06 16.20
N ALA A 36 -2.46 6.19 17.25
CA ALA A 36 -3.64 7.05 17.29
C ALA A 36 -3.32 8.49 16.87
N GLY A 37 -4.13 9.06 15.98
CA GLY A 37 -3.94 10.42 15.44
C GLY A 37 -2.71 10.60 14.55
N GLY A 38 -1.92 9.54 14.31
CA GLY A 38 -0.73 9.62 13.48
C GLY A 38 -1.07 9.79 12.00
N ALA A 39 -0.23 10.54 11.27
CA ALA A 39 -0.44 10.79 9.84
C ALA A 39 -0.31 9.52 8.99
N VAL A 40 -1.20 9.34 8.03
CA VAL A 40 -1.22 8.21 7.09
C VAL A 40 -0.88 8.67 5.68
N LEU A 41 -0.04 7.92 4.99
CA LEU A 41 0.24 8.07 3.56
C LEU A 41 -0.50 6.96 2.80
N ASP A 42 -1.43 7.33 1.92
CA ASP A 42 -2.11 6.43 0.99
C ASP A 42 -1.51 6.62 -0.40
N VAL A 43 -0.87 5.58 -0.93
CA VAL A 43 -0.05 5.64 -2.17
C VAL A 43 -0.81 5.01 -3.32
N ALA A 44 -0.94 5.71 -4.43
CA ALA A 44 -1.81 5.36 -5.56
C ALA A 44 -3.25 5.13 -5.06
N ALA A 45 -3.77 6.15 -4.36
CA ALA A 45 -4.96 6.05 -3.52
C ALA A 45 -6.27 5.79 -4.30
N GLY A 46 -6.26 5.98 -5.63
CA GLY A 46 -7.44 5.84 -6.48
C GLY A 46 -8.56 6.77 -6.01
N HIS A 47 -9.78 6.24 -5.84
CA HIS A 47 -10.94 7.00 -5.36
C HIS A 47 -10.98 7.17 -3.82
N GLY A 48 -9.90 6.77 -3.09
CA GLY A 48 -9.72 7.11 -1.69
C GLY A 48 -10.44 6.22 -0.68
N ARG A 49 -10.71 4.94 -0.97
CA ARG A 49 -11.37 4.03 -0.02
C ARG A 49 -10.60 3.85 1.29
N HIS A 50 -9.27 3.79 1.24
CA HIS A 50 -8.42 3.68 2.42
C HIS A 50 -8.20 5.05 3.07
N ALA A 51 -8.00 6.10 2.25
CA ALA A 51 -7.90 7.48 2.73
C ALA A 51 -9.13 7.86 3.57
N ARG A 52 -10.34 7.54 3.08
CA ARG A 52 -11.60 7.74 3.82
C ARG A 52 -11.60 6.99 5.15
N TRP A 53 -11.28 5.70 5.11
CA TRP A 53 -11.24 4.84 6.30
C TRP A 53 -10.36 5.42 7.42
N PHE A 54 -9.16 5.83 7.07
CA PHE A 54 -8.24 6.39 8.05
C PHE A 54 -8.66 7.79 8.52
N ALA A 55 -9.17 8.64 7.63
CA ALA A 55 -9.66 9.96 8.00
C ALA A 55 -10.86 9.87 8.97
N GLU A 56 -11.83 8.99 8.70
CA GLU A 56 -12.97 8.70 9.59
C GLU A 56 -12.54 8.09 10.93
N SER A 57 -11.38 7.41 10.94
CA SER A 57 -10.76 6.87 12.16
C SER A 57 -9.91 7.90 12.93
N GLY A 58 -9.92 9.19 12.51
CA GLY A 58 -9.22 10.28 13.20
C GLY A 58 -7.75 10.46 12.82
N HIS A 59 -7.31 9.92 11.69
CA HIS A 59 -5.96 10.10 11.17
C HIS A 59 -5.93 11.20 10.09
N PRO A 60 -5.00 12.17 10.15
CA PRO A 60 -4.74 13.03 8.99
C PRO A 60 -4.14 12.18 7.86
N VAL A 61 -4.69 12.30 6.66
CA VAL A 61 -4.27 11.48 5.52
C VAL A 61 -3.65 12.35 4.43
N ARG A 62 -2.50 11.95 3.92
CA ARG A 62 -1.96 12.41 2.64
C ARG A 62 -2.16 11.30 1.62
N ALA A 63 -2.86 11.61 0.53
CA ALA A 63 -3.14 10.68 -0.55
C ALA A 63 -2.42 11.10 -1.82
N LEU A 64 -1.63 10.20 -2.41
CA LEU A 64 -0.93 10.42 -3.68
C LEU A 64 -1.71 9.71 -4.78
N GLU A 65 -2.10 10.46 -5.82
CA GLU A 65 -2.83 9.92 -6.96
C GLU A 65 -2.48 10.72 -8.22
N ARG A 66 -2.51 10.07 -9.39
CA ARG A 66 -2.27 10.75 -10.67
C ARG A 66 -3.55 10.99 -11.48
N ASP A 67 -4.56 10.12 -11.28
CA ASP A 67 -5.81 10.20 -12.04
C ASP A 67 -6.67 11.38 -11.58
N PRO A 68 -7.11 12.27 -12.50
CA PRO A 68 -7.93 13.44 -12.14
C PRO A 68 -9.25 13.09 -11.44
N ALA A 69 -9.91 11.97 -11.82
CA ALA A 69 -11.15 11.55 -11.18
C ALA A 69 -10.90 11.05 -9.74
N GLY A 70 -9.79 10.32 -9.52
CA GLY A 70 -9.33 9.93 -8.20
C GLY A 70 -9.03 11.15 -7.32
N LEU A 71 -8.29 12.12 -7.85
CA LEU A 71 -7.97 13.37 -7.15
C LEU A 71 -9.22 14.15 -6.76
N ALA A 72 -10.20 14.27 -7.66
CA ALA A 72 -11.48 14.93 -7.35
C ALA A 72 -12.22 14.21 -6.21
N SER A 73 -12.24 12.88 -6.23
CA SER A 73 -12.86 12.07 -5.17
C SER A 73 -12.16 12.26 -3.84
N LEU A 74 -10.83 12.24 -3.82
CA LEU A 74 -10.00 12.44 -2.63
C LEU A 74 -10.15 13.86 -2.05
N GLY A 75 -10.18 14.88 -2.90
CA GLY A 75 -10.32 16.27 -2.50
C GLY A 75 -11.66 16.60 -1.83
N ALA A 76 -12.68 15.76 -2.05
CA ALA A 76 -13.98 15.87 -1.38
C ALA A 76 -14.01 15.22 0.04
N LEU A 77 -12.95 14.50 0.45
CA LEU A 77 -12.90 13.80 1.73
C LEU A 77 -12.36 14.72 2.85
N PRO A 78 -13.12 14.96 3.92
CA PRO A 78 -12.60 15.66 5.09
C PRO A 78 -11.38 14.94 5.69
N GLY A 79 -10.36 15.70 6.09
CA GLY A 79 -9.15 15.14 6.71
C GLY A 79 -8.16 14.51 5.71
N VAL A 80 -8.43 14.58 4.41
CA VAL A 80 -7.56 14.06 3.35
C VAL A 80 -6.91 15.21 2.57
N ALA A 81 -5.58 15.24 2.54
CA ALA A 81 -4.80 16.11 1.68
C ALA A 81 -4.43 15.33 0.40
N ALA A 82 -5.21 15.52 -0.67
CA ALA A 82 -4.94 14.93 -1.97
C ALA A 82 -3.78 15.66 -2.67
N GLN A 83 -2.83 14.91 -3.22
CA GLN A 83 -1.70 15.43 -3.97
C GLN A 83 -1.57 14.71 -5.31
N ALA A 84 -1.59 15.47 -6.40
CA ALA A 84 -1.30 14.95 -7.73
C ALA A 84 0.15 14.46 -7.79
N ALA A 85 0.37 13.21 -8.17
CA ALA A 85 1.68 12.61 -8.26
C ALA A 85 1.75 11.50 -9.32
N ASP A 86 2.63 11.66 -10.30
CA ASP A 86 3.04 10.57 -11.17
C ASP A 86 4.23 9.86 -10.53
N LEU A 87 3.93 8.74 -9.87
CA LEU A 87 4.91 7.98 -9.10
C LEU A 87 5.89 7.16 -9.96
N GLU A 88 5.66 7.09 -11.26
CA GLU A 88 6.47 6.31 -12.21
C GLU A 88 7.29 7.19 -13.14
N GLY A 89 6.73 8.33 -13.58
CA GLY A 89 7.36 9.24 -14.54
C GLY A 89 7.98 10.49 -13.94
N ALA A 90 7.77 10.76 -12.63
CA ALA A 90 8.28 11.96 -11.96
C ALA A 90 9.08 11.61 -10.68
N PRO A 91 9.88 12.55 -10.16
CA PRO A 91 10.54 12.35 -8.87
C PRO A 91 9.56 12.09 -7.73
N TRP A 92 10.04 11.42 -6.68
CA TRP A 92 9.27 11.21 -5.46
C TRP A 92 8.74 12.55 -4.90
N PRO A 93 7.40 12.69 -4.69
CA PRO A 93 6.78 14.00 -4.45
C PRO A 93 6.86 14.51 -3.01
N LEU A 94 7.44 13.72 -2.10
CA LEU A 94 7.56 14.07 -0.69
C LEU A 94 9.01 14.34 -0.31
N ALA A 95 9.22 15.09 0.77
CA ALA A 95 10.55 15.28 1.34
C ALA A 95 11.16 13.94 1.77
N ASP A 96 12.47 13.79 1.65
CA ASP A 96 13.18 12.55 1.96
C ASP A 96 13.08 12.16 3.45
N ASP A 97 12.84 13.13 4.32
CA ASP A 97 12.63 12.96 5.77
C ASP A 97 11.16 12.87 6.17
N ALA A 98 10.22 12.93 5.22
CA ALA A 98 8.79 12.75 5.52
C ALA A 98 8.54 11.36 6.13
N ARG A 99 7.83 11.32 7.26
CA ARG A 99 7.53 10.09 8.00
C ARG A 99 6.05 10.03 8.36
N PHE A 100 5.50 8.82 8.26
CA PHE A 100 4.09 8.56 8.48
C PHE A 100 3.88 7.43 9.49
N ALA A 101 2.85 7.55 10.29
CA ALA A 101 2.42 6.51 11.22
C ALA A 101 1.91 5.26 10.49
N ALA A 102 1.38 5.43 9.28
CA ALA A 102 1.14 4.33 8.36
C ALA A 102 1.48 4.72 6.92
N VAL A 103 2.03 3.76 6.17
CA VAL A 103 2.15 3.81 4.71
C VAL A 103 1.28 2.69 4.15
N VAL A 104 0.29 3.05 3.34
CA VAL A 104 -0.70 2.13 2.78
C VAL A 104 -0.52 2.06 1.28
N VAL A 105 -0.42 0.85 0.74
CA VAL A 105 -0.30 0.59 -0.70
C VAL A 105 -1.19 -0.59 -1.05
N THR A 106 -2.11 -0.40 -1.98
CA THR A 106 -2.96 -1.50 -2.44
C THR A 106 -3.09 -1.51 -3.96
N HIS A 107 -3.01 -2.70 -4.56
CA HIS A 107 -3.14 -2.93 -6.01
C HIS A 107 -2.20 -2.05 -6.87
N TYR A 108 -1.05 -1.71 -6.33
CA TYR A 108 -0.03 -0.91 -7.01
C TYR A 108 1.35 -1.53 -6.80
N LEU A 109 2.18 -1.55 -7.83
CA LEU A 109 3.57 -2.01 -7.76
C LEU A 109 4.43 -1.18 -8.70
N HIS A 110 5.35 -0.43 -8.11
CA HIS A 110 6.46 0.19 -8.81
C HIS A 110 7.73 -0.04 -8.00
N ARG A 111 8.54 -1.01 -8.41
CA ARG A 111 9.70 -1.51 -7.64
C ARG A 111 10.70 -0.43 -7.22
N PRO A 112 11.02 0.59 -8.07
CA PRO A 112 11.90 1.68 -7.66
C PRO A 112 11.43 2.46 -6.44
N LEU A 113 10.14 2.42 -6.10
CA LEU A 113 9.58 3.09 -4.93
C LEU A 113 9.68 2.28 -3.63
N LEU A 114 9.89 0.97 -3.68
CA LEU A 114 9.90 0.12 -2.48
C LEU A 114 10.82 0.68 -1.37
N PRO A 115 12.06 1.10 -1.65
CA PRO A 115 12.91 1.68 -0.61
C PRO A 115 12.35 3.00 -0.04
N ARG A 116 11.70 3.84 -0.87
CA ARG A 116 11.08 5.09 -0.45
C ARG A 116 9.88 4.85 0.46
N LEU A 117 9.03 3.88 0.10
CA LEU A 117 7.86 3.48 0.89
C LEU A 117 8.28 2.96 2.27
N VAL A 118 9.28 2.09 2.31
CA VAL A 118 9.85 1.60 3.55
C VAL A 118 10.43 2.75 4.37
N ALA A 119 11.25 3.63 3.78
CA ALA A 119 11.84 4.77 4.47
C ALA A 119 10.79 5.73 5.04
N ALA A 120 9.64 5.90 4.38
CA ALA A 120 8.57 6.80 4.82
C ALA A 120 7.83 6.33 6.08
N VAL A 121 8.01 5.09 6.53
CA VAL A 121 7.41 4.59 7.77
C VAL A 121 8.11 5.21 8.97
N ALA A 122 7.37 5.90 9.83
CA ALA A 122 7.91 6.50 11.07
C ALA A 122 8.34 5.43 12.10
N PRO A 123 9.25 5.74 13.02
CA PRO A 123 9.47 4.89 14.19
C PRO A 123 8.18 4.64 14.98
N GLY A 124 7.80 3.39 15.17
CA GLY A 124 6.51 2.95 15.71
C GLY A 124 5.37 2.93 14.68
N GLY A 125 5.64 3.31 13.44
CA GLY A 125 4.67 3.26 12.34
C GLY A 125 4.63 1.91 11.64
N VAL A 126 3.66 1.74 10.72
CA VAL A 126 3.36 0.48 10.05
C VAL A 126 3.31 0.64 8.53
N LEU A 127 3.84 -0.33 7.80
CA LEU A 127 3.61 -0.53 6.37
C LEU A 127 2.50 -1.55 6.19
N LEU A 128 1.43 -1.17 5.49
CA LEU A 128 0.34 -2.04 5.05
C LEU A 128 0.38 -2.12 3.53
N TYR A 129 0.90 -3.21 3.01
CA TYR A 129 1.03 -3.38 1.56
C TYR A 129 0.31 -4.66 1.12
N GLU A 130 -0.52 -4.54 0.09
CA GLU A 130 -1.22 -5.66 -0.55
C GLU A 130 -1.27 -5.43 -2.06
N THR A 131 -0.74 -6.34 -2.86
CA THR A 131 -0.89 -6.30 -4.32
C THR A 131 -0.80 -7.68 -4.94
N PHE A 132 -0.95 -7.74 -6.26
CA PHE A 132 -0.96 -8.98 -7.01
C PHE A 132 0.42 -9.62 -7.07
N ALA A 133 0.46 -10.95 -7.05
CA ALA A 133 1.66 -11.78 -7.12
C ALA A 133 1.67 -12.66 -8.37
N GLN A 134 2.82 -13.24 -8.68
CA GLN A 134 2.97 -14.23 -9.74
C GLN A 134 1.99 -15.39 -9.54
N GLY A 135 1.38 -15.81 -10.62
CA GLY A 135 0.22 -16.70 -10.64
C GLY A 135 -1.05 -15.95 -11.07
N ASN A 136 -1.18 -14.65 -10.75
CA ASN A 136 -2.37 -13.87 -11.09
C ASN A 136 -2.64 -13.75 -12.59
N GLN A 137 -1.60 -13.83 -13.43
CA GLN A 137 -1.72 -13.85 -14.90
C GLN A 137 -2.54 -15.03 -15.43
N THR A 138 -2.74 -16.07 -14.62
CA THR A 138 -3.52 -17.25 -14.99
C THR A 138 -5.01 -17.14 -14.67
N VAL A 139 -5.38 -16.18 -13.80
CA VAL A 139 -6.76 -16.04 -13.31
C VAL A 139 -7.36 -14.66 -13.60
N GLY A 140 -6.54 -13.66 -13.97
CA GLY A 140 -7.07 -12.33 -14.21
C GLY A 140 -6.04 -11.25 -14.53
N LYS A 141 -6.46 -10.02 -14.34
CA LYS A 141 -5.62 -8.82 -14.50
C LYS A 141 -5.16 -8.31 -13.13
N PRO A 142 -3.94 -7.72 -13.04
CA PRO A 142 -2.92 -7.59 -14.07
C PRO A 142 -2.33 -8.95 -14.46
N SER A 143 -1.97 -9.08 -15.75
CA SER A 143 -1.35 -10.28 -16.30
C SER A 143 0.12 -10.08 -16.72
N ASN A 144 0.57 -8.83 -16.80
CA ASN A 144 1.97 -8.52 -17.05
C ASN A 144 2.80 -8.77 -15.79
N LEU A 145 3.82 -9.64 -15.91
CA LEU A 145 4.71 -10.02 -14.80
C LEU A 145 5.44 -8.83 -14.17
N ALA A 146 5.65 -7.74 -14.89
CA ALA A 146 6.25 -6.53 -14.35
C ALA A 146 5.41 -5.92 -13.19
N PHE A 147 4.10 -6.18 -13.15
CA PHE A 147 3.16 -5.72 -12.13
C PHE A 147 2.79 -6.80 -11.11
N LEU A 148 3.47 -7.94 -11.12
CA LEU A 148 3.25 -9.04 -10.20
C LEU A 148 4.49 -9.24 -9.33
N LEU A 149 4.28 -9.31 -8.03
CA LEU A 149 5.34 -9.61 -7.07
C LEU A 149 5.88 -11.02 -7.29
N ALA A 150 7.19 -11.17 -7.24
CA ALA A 150 7.83 -12.48 -7.15
C ALA A 150 7.58 -13.10 -5.75
N PRO A 151 7.64 -14.43 -5.59
CA PRO A 151 7.48 -15.06 -4.30
C PRO A 151 8.39 -14.44 -3.22
N GLY A 152 7.80 -13.99 -2.11
CA GLY A 152 8.52 -13.40 -0.99
C GLY A 152 9.07 -11.98 -1.20
N GLU A 153 8.79 -11.32 -2.33
CA GLU A 153 9.40 -10.02 -2.67
C GLU A 153 9.13 -8.92 -1.63
N LEU A 154 7.93 -8.90 -1.02
CA LEU A 154 7.65 -7.94 0.06
C LEU A 154 8.46 -8.23 1.34
N LEU A 155 8.78 -9.49 1.63
CA LEU A 155 9.67 -9.82 2.75
C LEU A 155 11.07 -9.25 2.50
N ASP A 156 11.57 -9.39 1.27
CA ASP A 156 12.88 -8.87 0.92
C ASP A 156 12.92 -7.35 0.95
N ALA A 157 11.84 -6.69 0.51
CA ALA A 157 11.74 -5.23 0.52
C ALA A 157 11.85 -4.61 1.92
N VAL A 158 11.39 -5.30 2.96
CA VAL A 158 11.41 -4.79 4.35
C VAL A 158 12.56 -5.36 5.20
N ARG A 159 13.33 -6.32 4.67
CA ARG A 159 14.37 -7.05 5.39
C ARG A 159 15.37 -6.10 6.07
N GLY A 160 15.59 -6.33 7.37
CA GLY A 160 16.52 -5.55 8.18
C GLY A 160 16.08 -4.11 8.49
N GLN A 161 14.93 -3.67 8.00
CA GLN A 161 14.42 -2.31 8.22
C GLN A 161 13.12 -2.27 9.00
N LEU A 162 12.20 -3.21 8.75
CA LEU A 162 10.92 -3.31 9.44
C LEU A 162 10.77 -4.72 10.01
N ARG A 163 10.08 -4.81 11.16
CA ARG A 163 9.66 -6.07 11.74
C ARG A 163 8.40 -6.54 11.07
N VAL A 164 8.40 -7.70 10.47
CA VAL A 164 7.22 -8.34 9.90
C VAL A 164 6.32 -8.84 11.03
N VAL A 165 5.08 -8.32 11.09
CA VAL A 165 4.04 -8.76 12.02
C VAL A 165 3.18 -9.84 11.38
N ALA A 166 2.84 -9.65 10.09
CA ALA A 166 2.10 -10.64 9.31
C ALA A 166 2.52 -10.57 7.83
N PHE A 167 2.48 -11.74 7.20
CA PHE A 167 2.75 -11.88 5.77
C PHE A 167 1.90 -13.02 5.22
N GLU A 168 1.35 -12.80 4.04
CA GLU A 168 0.64 -13.82 3.28
C GLU A 168 1.08 -13.74 1.81
N ASP A 169 1.31 -14.89 1.20
CA ASP A 169 1.64 -15.07 -0.21
C ASP A 169 0.85 -16.25 -0.72
N GLY A 170 -0.17 -16.03 -1.56
CA GLY A 170 -1.02 -17.11 -1.99
C GLY A 170 -2.26 -16.69 -2.76
N PHE A 171 -3.20 -17.62 -2.86
CA PHE A 171 -4.42 -17.50 -3.65
C PHE A 171 -5.61 -17.10 -2.78
N LEU A 172 -6.38 -16.12 -3.28
CA LEU A 172 -7.68 -15.72 -2.75
C LEU A 172 -8.77 -16.13 -3.73
N ALA A 173 -9.78 -16.86 -3.25
CA ALA A 173 -10.98 -17.21 -4.02
C ALA A 173 -12.08 -16.14 -3.94
N ALA A 174 -12.01 -15.23 -2.97
CA ALA A 174 -13.02 -14.20 -2.75
C ALA A 174 -12.37 -12.84 -2.46
N PRO A 175 -12.96 -11.73 -2.90
CA PRO A 175 -14.21 -11.58 -3.67
C PRO A 175 -14.09 -12.01 -5.13
N ARG A 176 -12.89 -12.30 -5.60
CA ARG A 176 -12.56 -12.87 -6.91
C ARG A 176 -11.25 -13.64 -6.82
N ASP A 177 -11.04 -14.56 -7.74
CA ASP A 177 -9.78 -15.27 -7.89
C ASP A 177 -8.62 -14.30 -8.08
N ALA A 178 -7.62 -14.38 -7.23
CA ALA A 178 -6.41 -13.58 -7.32
C ALA A 178 -5.23 -14.24 -6.59
N PHE A 179 -4.05 -14.17 -7.18
CA PHE A 179 -2.81 -14.40 -6.45
C PHE A 179 -2.31 -13.06 -5.90
N VAL A 180 -2.09 -13.03 -4.60
CA VAL A 180 -1.70 -11.81 -3.89
C VAL A 180 -0.54 -12.07 -2.96
N GLN A 181 0.23 -11.02 -2.71
CA GLN A 181 1.19 -10.96 -1.62
C GLN A 181 0.85 -9.76 -0.75
N ARG A 182 0.83 -9.93 0.57
CA ARG A 182 0.46 -8.87 1.49
C ARG A 182 1.27 -8.94 2.78
N ILE A 183 1.66 -7.76 3.27
CA ILE A 183 2.51 -7.61 4.43
C ILE A 183 2.00 -6.52 5.37
N CYS A 184 2.11 -6.80 6.67
CA CYS A 184 2.03 -5.84 7.74
C CYS A 184 3.39 -5.83 8.44
N ALA A 185 4.12 -4.71 8.36
CA ALA A 185 5.45 -4.61 8.92
C ALA A 185 5.62 -3.28 9.67
N VAL A 186 6.24 -3.30 10.85
CA VAL A 186 6.38 -2.17 11.75
C VAL A 186 7.83 -1.70 11.80
N ARG A 187 8.05 -0.40 11.75
CA ARG A 187 9.34 0.18 12.11
C ARG A 187 9.44 0.25 13.63
N GLU A 188 10.20 -0.64 14.22
CA GLU A 188 10.41 -0.59 15.67
C GLU A 188 11.06 0.75 16.07
N ARG A 189 10.68 1.26 17.23
CA ARG A 189 11.40 2.38 17.84
C ARG A 189 12.77 1.88 18.28
N ALA A 190 13.74 2.78 18.41
CA ALA A 190 15.02 2.44 19.03
C ALA A 190 14.77 1.68 20.35
N ALA A 191 15.65 0.73 20.66
CA ALA A 191 15.49 -0.15 21.82
C ALA A 191 15.03 0.64 23.06
N PRO A 192 14.01 0.14 23.77
CA PRO A 192 13.56 0.78 24.99
C PRO A 192 14.72 0.83 26.01
N GLU A 193 14.70 1.86 26.87
CA GLU A 193 15.63 1.94 28.00
C GLU A 193 15.61 0.62 28.82
N ALA A 194 16.73 0.29 29.45
CA ALA A 194 16.85 -0.93 30.23
C ALA A 194 15.68 -1.07 31.22
N GLY A 195 14.86 -2.13 31.05
CA GLY A 195 13.68 -2.39 31.88
C GLY A 195 12.31 -2.18 31.19
N ALA A 196 12.25 -1.56 30.01
CA ALA A 196 11.02 -1.52 29.24
C ALA A 196 10.82 -2.88 28.51
N GLY A 197 9.59 -3.43 28.59
CA GLY A 197 9.24 -4.68 27.95
C GLY A 197 9.31 -4.62 26.42
N PHE A 198 9.41 -5.78 25.77
CA PHE A 198 9.35 -5.86 24.31
C PHE A 198 8.02 -5.34 23.76
N PRO A 199 8.03 -4.65 22.59
CA PRO A 199 6.80 -4.22 21.91
C PRO A 199 5.88 -5.42 21.65
N ARG A 200 4.59 -5.23 21.90
CA ARG A 200 3.56 -6.25 21.66
C ARG A 200 2.70 -5.83 20.48
N TYR A 201 2.75 -6.58 19.40
CA TYR A 201 1.90 -6.37 18.24
C TYR A 201 0.79 -7.40 18.25
N GLY A 202 -0.46 -6.97 18.53
CA GLY A 202 -1.62 -7.85 18.59
C GLY A 202 -1.85 -8.50 17.23
N LEU A 203 -1.99 -9.83 17.21
CA LEU A 203 -2.34 -10.59 16.01
C LEU A 203 -3.87 -10.77 15.90
N ALA A 204 -4.64 -9.91 16.57
CA ALA A 204 -6.08 -9.98 16.55
C ALA A 204 -6.61 -9.95 15.12
N GLY A 205 -7.42 -10.93 14.80
CA GLY A 205 -8.15 -11.04 13.56
C GLY A 205 -9.60 -10.71 13.78
#